data_bb2218e91c3b4921fa83e2804f181e3e
#
_entry.id   bb2218e91c3b4921fa83e2804f181e3e
#
_cell.length_a   1.000
_cell.length_b   1.000
_cell.length_c   1.000
_cell.angle_alpha   90.00
_cell.angle_beta   90.00
_cell.angle_gamma   90.00
#
_symmetry.space_group_name_H-M   'P 1'
#
loop_
_entity.id
_entity.type
_entity.pdbx_description
1 polymer ?
#
loop_
_entity_poly.entity_id
_entity_poly.type
_entity_poly.pdbx_seq_one_letter_code
_entity_poly.pdbx_strand_id
1 'polypeptide(L)'
;MYLKNVRYAVFGCGNREYGDNFNRAGRELDAQLARMGGERLARRCDGDEASGRMEKQFEEWGEKVIRRLSNSTASSGDDAAHSRVGVAEERDQSEYASEGEDDEGGASAAGSEDGQDMEDIAEGEGGEKKEMVTDALRGALTKQGYKILGSHSGVKLCRWTKAMLRGRGGCYKHTFYGIESHRCMETTPSLACANKCTFCWRHHTNPVGKTWRWQMDDPLELVEAAVSEHCKMVKQMKGVPGVLPEKLEEGMNPKHCALSLVGEPIMYPEIGKFVSELHSRKISTFLVTNAQFPEAITNLPPITQLYVSVDAATPETLKAIDRPLFADYWDRFIGSLTSLKDKQQRTVYRLTLVSGWNMEEVAAYAKLIDLGQPDFIEIKGVTYCGSSDASSLTMKNVPYHKDVCEFGEAIVNLRRRENGEEEYGLACEHAHSCCILLARTDRYKIDDEWYTWIDYDKFQTLVASGEKFKALDYIERTPSWATYGAEEAGFDPEQTRHRKVRNHPGKLTSDEPPE
;
A
#
# COMPACT_ATOMS: atom_id res chain seq x y z
N MET A 1 -1.23 42.42 -14.62
CA MET A 1 -2.18 41.37 -15.01
C MET A 1 -1.39 40.26 -15.67
N TYR A 2 -1.19 39.18 -14.98
CA TYR A 2 -0.28 38.10 -15.41
C TYR A 2 -0.89 37.13 -16.44
N LEU A 3 -2.24 37.04 -16.56
CA LEU A 3 -2.95 36.06 -17.39
C LEU A 3 -3.79 36.69 -18.51
N LYS A 4 -3.39 37.85 -19.01
CA LYS A 4 -4.14 38.64 -20.00
C LYS A 4 -4.48 37.90 -21.31
N ASN A 5 -3.76 36.82 -21.63
CA ASN A 5 -3.97 36.02 -22.84
C ASN A 5 -4.30 34.54 -22.51
N VAL A 6 -4.65 34.25 -21.28
CA VAL A 6 -5.01 32.88 -20.84
C VAL A 6 -6.52 32.77 -20.77
N ARG A 7 -7.07 31.83 -21.54
CA ARG A 7 -8.49 31.43 -21.42
C ARG A 7 -8.58 30.20 -20.56
N TYR A 8 -9.55 30.19 -19.65
CA TYR A 8 -9.71 29.13 -18.68
C TYR A 8 -11.16 28.73 -18.46
N ALA A 9 -11.35 27.53 -17.95
CA ALA A 9 -12.62 27.04 -17.43
C ALA A 9 -12.35 26.20 -16.20
N VAL A 10 -13.21 26.27 -15.18
CA VAL A 10 -13.04 25.56 -13.90
C VAL A 10 -14.27 24.68 -13.66
N PHE A 11 -14.01 23.40 -13.44
CA PHE A 11 -14.98 22.46 -12.91
C PHE A 11 -14.54 22.09 -11.49
N GLY A 12 -15.37 22.35 -10.48
CA GLY A 12 -15.14 21.97 -9.10
C GLY A 12 -15.70 20.56 -8.87
N CYS A 13 -14.89 19.68 -8.29
CA CYS A 13 -15.34 18.37 -7.81
C CYS A 13 -15.50 18.45 -6.29
N GLY A 14 -16.67 18.18 -5.78
CA GLY A 14 -16.93 18.22 -4.34
C GLY A 14 -18.20 17.44 -3.96
N ASN A 15 -18.42 17.35 -2.67
CA ASN A 15 -19.58 16.70 -2.11
C ASN A 15 -20.35 17.73 -1.25
N ARG A 16 -21.62 17.92 -1.51
CA ARG A 16 -22.49 18.90 -0.82
C ARG A 16 -22.60 18.67 0.68
N GLU A 17 -22.33 17.44 1.15
CA GLU A 17 -22.30 17.13 2.58
C GLU A 17 -21.23 17.91 3.35
N TYR A 18 -20.21 18.48 2.66
CA TYR A 18 -19.18 19.33 3.26
C TYR A 18 -19.67 20.78 3.55
N GLY A 19 -20.95 21.09 3.37
CA GLY A 19 -21.55 22.37 3.71
C GLY A 19 -20.84 23.55 3.04
N ASP A 20 -20.35 24.52 3.80
CA ASP A 20 -19.68 25.73 3.30
C ASP A 20 -18.36 25.46 2.55
N ASN A 21 -17.75 24.31 2.77
CA ASN A 21 -16.53 23.88 2.07
C ASN A 21 -16.82 23.23 0.70
N PHE A 22 -18.10 22.96 0.37
CA PHE A 22 -18.48 22.40 -0.93
C PHE A 22 -17.87 23.21 -2.07
N ASN A 23 -17.01 22.57 -2.88
CA ASN A 23 -16.31 23.18 -4.01
C ASN A 23 -15.55 24.50 -3.70
N ARG A 24 -15.08 24.69 -2.46
CA ARG A 24 -14.36 25.88 -2.05
C ARG A 24 -13.10 26.12 -2.89
N ALA A 25 -12.28 25.10 -3.11
CA ALA A 25 -11.06 25.17 -3.93
C ALA A 25 -11.36 25.62 -5.37
N GLY A 26 -12.40 25.05 -6.00
CA GLY A 26 -12.86 25.46 -7.33
C GLY A 26 -13.34 26.91 -7.39
N ARG A 27 -14.04 27.37 -6.33
CA ARG A 27 -14.48 28.77 -6.22
C ARG A 27 -13.30 29.72 -6.08
N GLU A 28 -12.35 29.39 -5.21
CA GLU A 28 -11.15 30.21 -4.97
C GLU A 28 -10.26 30.28 -6.20
N LEU A 29 -10.02 29.15 -6.88
CA LEU A 29 -9.24 29.09 -8.12
C LEU A 29 -9.87 29.93 -9.23
N ASP A 30 -11.17 29.79 -9.48
CA ASP A 30 -11.90 30.58 -10.48
C ASP A 30 -11.81 32.09 -10.21
N ALA A 31 -11.93 32.48 -8.94
CA ALA A 31 -11.81 33.88 -8.52
C ALA A 31 -10.36 34.40 -8.66
N GLN A 32 -9.35 33.58 -8.40
CA GLN A 32 -7.95 33.95 -8.57
C GLN A 32 -7.59 34.14 -10.04
N LEU A 33 -7.93 33.19 -10.91
CA LEU A 33 -7.66 33.26 -12.35
C LEU A 33 -8.31 34.51 -12.97
N ALA A 34 -9.53 34.83 -12.54
CA ALA A 34 -10.20 36.06 -12.98
C ALA A 34 -9.48 37.34 -12.49
N ARG A 35 -9.03 37.38 -11.23
CA ARG A 35 -8.27 38.52 -10.67
C ARG A 35 -6.92 38.72 -11.38
N MET A 36 -6.30 37.64 -11.83
CA MET A 36 -5.05 37.69 -12.58
C MET A 36 -5.23 38.10 -14.04
N GLY A 37 -6.47 38.30 -14.49
CA GLY A 37 -6.80 38.80 -15.84
C GLY A 37 -7.06 37.72 -16.87
N GLY A 38 -7.26 36.47 -16.46
CA GLY A 38 -7.67 35.37 -17.33
C GLY A 38 -9.12 35.52 -17.82
N GLU A 39 -9.38 35.06 -19.04
CA GLU A 39 -10.69 35.07 -19.68
C GLU A 39 -11.43 33.75 -19.47
N ARG A 40 -12.63 33.79 -18.88
CA ARG A 40 -13.45 32.59 -18.71
C ARG A 40 -14.05 32.12 -20.02
N LEU A 41 -13.70 30.91 -20.45
CA LEU A 41 -14.33 30.23 -21.59
C LEU A 41 -15.74 29.75 -21.27
N ALA A 42 -15.98 29.30 -20.04
CA ALA A 42 -17.29 28.87 -19.59
C ALA A 42 -17.51 29.24 -18.13
N ARG A 43 -18.77 29.33 -17.72
CA ARG A 43 -19.11 29.51 -16.31
C ARG A 43 -18.61 28.30 -15.52
N ARG A 44 -18.01 28.54 -14.34
CA ARG A 44 -17.63 27.45 -13.42
C ARG A 44 -18.83 26.56 -13.17
N CYS A 45 -18.59 25.26 -13.15
CA CYS A 45 -19.55 24.26 -12.72
C CYS A 45 -19.06 23.65 -11.40
N ASP A 46 -19.96 23.45 -10.46
CA ASP A 46 -19.74 22.82 -9.19
C ASP A 46 -20.37 21.43 -9.21
N GLY A 47 -19.58 20.40 -9.56
CA GLY A 47 -20.00 19.00 -9.54
C GLY A 47 -20.21 18.53 -8.10
N ASP A 48 -21.25 17.73 -7.90
CA ASP A 48 -21.66 17.22 -6.60
C ASP A 48 -21.71 15.70 -6.58
N GLU A 49 -20.76 15.07 -5.90
CA GLU A 49 -20.65 13.63 -5.76
C GLU A 49 -21.87 13.02 -5.05
N ALA A 50 -22.36 13.69 -4.01
CA ALA A 50 -23.55 13.21 -3.27
C ALA A 50 -24.81 13.12 -4.14
N SER A 51 -24.86 13.87 -5.23
CA SER A 51 -25.98 13.80 -6.19
C SER A 51 -25.97 12.55 -7.08
N GLY A 52 -24.85 11.83 -7.15
CA GLY A 52 -24.63 10.71 -8.09
C GLY A 52 -24.62 11.14 -9.57
N ARG A 53 -24.54 12.46 -9.85
CA ARG A 53 -24.62 13.05 -11.20
C ARG A 53 -23.36 13.80 -11.63
N MET A 54 -22.30 13.75 -10.85
CA MET A 54 -21.09 14.56 -11.08
C MET A 54 -20.46 14.27 -12.44
N GLU A 55 -20.39 13.02 -12.87
CA GLU A 55 -19.87 12.64 -14.20
C GLU A 55 -20.72 13.26 -15.33
N LYS A 56 -22.03 13.15 -15.24
CA LYS A 56 -22.94 13.76 -16.20
C LYS A 56 -22.82 15.28 -16.23
N GLN A 57 -22.69 15.92 -15.06
CA GLN A 57 -22.48 17.36 -14.96
C GLN A 57 -21.15 17.79 -15.59
N PHE A 58 -20.09 16.96 -15.45
CA PHE A 58 -18.81 17.18 -16.07
C PHE A 58 -18.88 17.06 -17.60
N GLU A 59 -19.55 16.03 -18.12
CA GLU A 59 -19.75 15.84 -19.57
C GLU A 59 -20.49 17.02 -20.19
N GLU A 60 -21.66 17.40 -19.63
CA GLU A 60 -22.47 18.52 -20.10
C GLU A 60 -21.71 19.87 -20.06
N TRP A 61 -20.89 20.06 -19.03
CA TRP A 61 -20.04 21.23 -18.90
C TRP A 61 -18.86 21.19 -19.89
N GLY A 62 -18.22 20.05 -20.05
CA GLY A 62 -17.13 19.82 -21.00
C GLY A 62 -17.54 20.10 -22.45
N GLU A 63 -18.71 19.63 -22.87
CA GLU A 63 -19.26 19.94 -24.20
C GLU A 63 -19.43 21.45 -24.43
N LYS A 64 -19.88 22.18 -23.40
CA LYS A 64 -20.02 23.65 -23.48
C LYS A 64 -18.67 24.34 -23.65
N VAL A 65 -17.62 23.86 -22.96
CA VAL A 65 -16.26 24.37 -23.07
C VAL A 65 -15.69 24.10 -24.48
N ILE A 66 -15.81 22.86 -24.97
CA ILE A 66 -15.35 22.44 -26.30
C ILE A 66 -16.03 23.28 -27.40
N ARG A 67 -17.35 23.43 -27.33
CA ARG A 67 -18.12 24.24 -28.30
C ARG A 67 -17.64 25.69 -28.35
N ARG A 68 -17.32 26.29 -27.19
CA ARG A 68 -16.79 27.66 -27.13
C ARG A 68 -15.35 27.79 -27.66
N LEU A 69 -14.52 26.78 -27.44
CA LEU A 69 -13.19 26.67 -28.01
C LEU A 69 -13.27 26.60 -29.54
N SER A 70 -14.09 25.71 -30.08
CA SER A 70 -14.27 25.51 -31.53
C SER A 70 -14.80 26.80 -32.22
N ASN A 71 -15.76 27.48 -31.61
CA ASN A 71 -16.30 28.72 -32.14
C ASN A 71 -15.29 29.88 -32.10
N SER A 72 -14.31 29.87 -31.19
CA SER A 72 -13.30 30.91 -31.08
C SER A 72 -12.13 30.71 -32.06
N THR A 73 -11.92 29.50 -32.56
CA THR A 73 -10.90 29.20 -33.60
C THR A 73 -11.43 29.49 -35.01
N ALA A 74 -12.75 29.59 -35.21
CA ALA A 74 -13.35 29.91 -36.49
C ALA A 74 -13.36 31.44 -36.80
N SER A 75 -13.00 32.30 -35.84
CA SER A 75 -13.01 33.78 -36.01
C SER A 75 -11.63 34.44 -36.05
N SER A 76 -10.55 33.68 -36.13
CA SER A 76 -9.20 34.23 -36.25
C SER A 76 -8.41 33.49 -37.36
N GLY A 77 -8.70 33.82 -38.61
CA GLY A 77 -7.70 33.71 -39.67
C GLY A 77 -6.86 34.97 -39.64
N ASP A 78 -5.56 34.77 -39.78
CA ASP A 78 -4.46 35.69 -39.98
C ASP A 78 -3.75 36.29 -38.75
N ASP A 79 -2.47 36.04 -38.89
CA ASP A 79 -1.28 36.71 -38.39
C ASP A 79 -0.49 36.14 -37.22
N ALA A 80 0.73 35.79 -37.67
CA ALA A 80 1.86 35.27 -36.95
C ALA A 80 2.49 36.26 -35.96
N ALA A 81 3.11 35.79 -34.93
CA ALA A 81 4.55 35.99 -34.66
C ALA A 81 4.91 35.61 -33.20
N HIS A 82 5.91 34.79 -33.13
CA HIS A 82 6.86 34.50 -32.05
C HIS A 82 6.95 35.47 -30.87
N SER A 83 6.88 34.94 -29.68
CA SER A 83 7.77 35.35 -28.59
C SER A 83 8.01 34.15 -27.62
N ARG A 84 9.26 33.69 -27.61
CA ARG A 84 9.81 32.75 -26.63
C ARG A 84 10.02 33.50 -25.31
N VAL A 85 9.44 33.01 -24.23
CA VAL A 85 9.93 33.30 -22.86
C VAL A 85 10.26 31.96 -22.23
N GLY A 86 11.55 31.80 -21.88
CA GLY A 86 12.05 30.63 -21.19
C GLY A 86 11.46 30.55 -19.79
N VAL A 87 11.00 29.36 -19.43
CA VAL A 87 10.63 29.00 -18.07
C VAL A 87 11.72 28.08 -17.57
N ALA A 88 12.27 28.43 -16.42
CA ALA A 88 13.26 27.64 -15.70
C ALA A 88 12.69 26.26 -15.39
N GLU A 89 13.52 25.23 -15.60
CA GLU A 89 13.24 23.86 -15.21
C GLU A 89 13.22 23.76 -13.68
N GLU A 90 12.04 23.88 -13.08
CA GLU A 90 11.78 23.25 -11.79
C GLU A 90 11.51 21.77 -12.07
N ARG A 91 12.42 20.91 -11.64
CA ARG A 91 12.27 19.45 -11.68
C ARG A 91 11.08 19.06 -10.82
N ASP A 92 10.07 18.54 -11.48
CA ASP A 92 8.81 18.10 -10.90
C ASP A 92 9.04 16.86 -10.02
N GLN A 93 8.97 17.05 -8.69
CA GLN A 93 9.02 15.99 -7.69
C GLN A 93 7.73 15.15 -7.65
N SER A 94 6.76 15.41 -8.54
CA SER A 94 5.43 14.79 -8.49
C SER A 94 5.31 13.44 -9.20
N GLU A 95 6.37 12.95 -9.87
CA GLU A 95 6.28 11.72 -10.67
C GLU A 95 6.09 10.44 -9.85
N TYR A 96 6.44 10.44 -8.55
CA TYR A 96 6.34 9.25 -7.68
C TYR A 96 5.18 9.27 -6.69
N ALA A 97 4.48 10.40 -6.56
CA ALA A 97 3.41 10.54 -5.56
C ALA A 97 1.98 10.50 -6.13
N SER A 98 1.79 10.46 -7.45
CA SER A 98 0.50 10.80 -8.06
C SER A 98 -0.41 9.62 -8.42
N GLU A 99 -0.13 8.40 -7.99
CA GLU A 99 -1.09 7.29 -8.14
C GLU A 99 -1.80 6.93 -6.82
N GLY A 100 -1.86 7.88 -5.90
CA GLY A 100 -2.61 7.80 -4.65
C GLY A 100 -4.01 8.39 -4.72
N GLU A 101 -4.48 8.78 -5.88
CA GLU A 101 -5.80 9.37 -6.04
C GLU A 101 -6.83 8.30 -6.36
N ASP A 102 -7.41 7.72 -5.31
CA ASP A 102 -8.80 7.24 -5.23
C ASP A 102 -9.15 6.82 -3.78
N ASP A 103 -8.52 7.43 -2.76
CA ASP A 103 -8.90 7.23 -1.35
C ASP A 103 -8.83 8.55 -0.55
N GLU A 104 -9.27 9.66 -1.14
CA GLU A 104 -9.54 10.89 -0.40
C GLU A 104 -10.92 10.82 0.28
N GLY A 105 -10.99 10.01 1.32
CA GLY A 105 -11.96 10.15 2.39
C GLY A 105 -11.29 10.73 3.62
N GLY A 106 -10.64 11.88 3.49
CA GLY A 106 -10.19 12.67 4.62
C GLY A 106 -11.39 13.27 5.36
N ALA A 107 -12.06 12.46 6.16
CA ALA A 107 -12.97 12.99 7.16
C ALA A 107 -12.12 13.67 8.23
N SER A 108 -12.06 14.99 8.20
CA SER A 108 -11.73 15.76 9.39
C SER A 108 -12.79 15.41 10.43
N ALA A 109 -12.46 14.51 11.34
CA ALA A 109 -13.22 14.34 12.55
C ALA A 109 -13.09 15.64 13.32
N ALA A 110 -14.21 16.37 13.45
CA ALA A 110 -14.36 17.41 14.45
C ALA A 110 -13.96 16.79 15.78
N GLY A 111 -12.98 17.39 16.44
CA GLY A 111 -12.51 16.96 17.74
C GLY A 111 -13.67 16.93 18.72
N SER A 112 -13.99 15.76 19.22
CA SER A 112 -14.46 15.61 20.58
C SER A 112 -13.21 15.32 21.40
N GLU A 113 -12.78 16.32 22.16
CA GLU A 113 -11.90 16.16 23.30
C GLU A 113 -12.63 15.25 24.30
N ASP A 114 -12.35 13.96 24.22
CA ASP A 114 -12.47 12.99 25.30
C ASP A 114 -11.63 11.76 24.93
N GLY A 115 -10.34 12.01 24.72
CA GLY A 115 -9.30 11.00 24.76
C GLY A 115 -8.94 10.68 26.21
N GLN A 116 -9.87 10.21 27.00
CA GLN A 116 -9.54 9.50 28.21
C GLN A 116 -8.90 8.18 27.79
N ASP A 117 -7.60 8.06 28.06
CA ASP A 117 -6.90 6.79 28.13
C ASP A 117 -7.72 5.86 29.04
N MET A 118 -8.55 5.01 28.42
CA MET A 118 -9.27 3.96 29.13
C MET A 118 -8.30 2.78 29.40
N GLU A 119 -7.19 3.07 30.08
CA GLU A 119 -6.26 2.03 30.50
C GLU A 119 -6.71 1.28 31.76
N ASP A 120 -7.66 1.77 32.55
CA ASP A 120 -8.08 1.15 33.79
C ASP A 120 -9.61 1.18 33.98
N ILE A 121 -10.33 0.34 33.22
CA ILE A 121 -11.61 -0.15 33.73
C ILE A 121 -11.37 -1.58 34.19
N ALA A 122 -11.31 -1.75 35.50
CA ALA A 122 -11.21 -3.01 36.20
C ALA A 122 -12.10 -4.10 35.57
N GLU A 123 -11.51 -5.28 35.37
CA GLU A 123 -12.21 -6.50 35.01
C GLU A 123 -13.34 -6.76 36.03
N GLY A 124 -14.54 -6.38 35.63
CA GLY A 124 -15.75 -6.92 36.27
C GLY A 124 -15.93 -8.33 35.74
N GLU A 125 -15.69 -9.32 36.55
CA GLU A 125 -16.03 -10.71 36.28
C GLU A 125 -17.54 -10.79 35.96
N GLY A 126 -17.90 -11.15 34.70
CA GLY A 126 -19.25 -11.53 34.30
C GLY A 126 -19.98 -10.65 33.27
N GLY A 127 -19.35 -9.64 32.66
CA GLY A 127 -19.96 -8.86 31.58
C GLY A 127 -19.71 -9.44 30.17
N GLU A 128 -20.71 -9.35 29.28
CA GLU A 128 -20.50 -9.67 27.86
C GLU A 128 -19.35 -8.80 27.30
N LYS A 129 -18.38 -9.45 26.64
CA LYS A 129 -17.27 -8.74 26.01
C LYS A 129 -17.81 -7.82 24.91
N LYS A 130 -17.32 -6.57 24.85
CA LYS A 130 -17.73 -5.60 23.85
C LYS A 130 -17.16 -5.94 22.47
N GLU A 131 -17.88 -5.56 21.42
CA GLU A 131 -17.33 -5.58 20.06
C GLU A 131 -16.11 -4.65 19.96
N MET A 132 -15.12 -5.03 19.14
CA MET A 132 -13.97 -4.17 18.83
C MET A 132 -14.38 -2.99 17.96
N VAL A 133 -15.30 -3.22 17.03
CA VAL A 133 -15.76 -2.23 16.04
C VAL A 133 -17.00 -1.53 16.55
N THR A 134 -16.84 -0.28 16.98
CA THR A 134 -17.99 0.61 17.29
C THR A 134 -18.74 1.01 16.01
N ASP A 135 -20.01 1.44 16.13
CA ASP A 135 -20.82 1.90 14.99
C ASP A 135 -20.15 3.05 14.23
N ALA A 136 -19.53 3.98 14.96
CA ALA A 136 -18.79 5.10 14.37
C ALA A 136 -17.58 4.60 13.54
N LEU A 137 -16.80 3.65 14.07
CA LEU A 137 -15.67 3.05 13.37
C LEU A 137 -16.16 2.24 12.16
N ARG A 138 -17.24 1.46 12.31
CA ARG A 138 -17.87 0.70 11.21
C ARG A 138 -18.26 1.63 10.07
N GLY A 139 -18.93 2.75 10.39
CA GLY A 139 -19.30 3.78 9.41
C GLY A 139 -18.09 4.38 8.70
N ALA A 140 -17.05 4.76 9.45
CA ALA A 140 -15.83 5.34 8.90
C ALA A 140 -15.07 4.37 7.98
N LEU A 141 -14.93 3.09 8.40
CA LEU A 141 -14.26 2.06 7.60
C LEU A 141 -15.04 1.71 6.33
N THR A 142 -16.38 1.64 6.43
CA THR A 142 -17.23 1.35 5.27
C THR A 142 -17.11 2.45 4.21
N LYS A 143 -17.07 3.73 4.61
CA LYS A 143 -16.83 4.87 3.70
C LYS A 143 -15.48 4.75 2.98
N GLN A 144 -14.48 4.14 3.60
CA GLN A 144 -13.16 3.90 3.02
C GLN A 144 -13.08 2.58 2.21
N GLY A 145 -14.21 1.96 1.91
CA GLY A 145 -14.28 0.75 1.08
C GLY A 145 -13.96 -0.56 1.82
N TYR A 146 -13.91 -0.55 3.16
CA TYR A 146 -13.81 -1.79 3.93
C TYR A 146 -15.16 -2.49 4.02
N LYS A 147 -15.12 -3.80 4.03
CA LYS A 147 -16.20 -4.65 4.50
C LYS A 147 -15.83 -5.20 5.87
N ILE A 148 -16.55 -4.79 6.89
CA ILE A 148 -16.37 -5.25 8.26
C ILE A 148 -16.99 -6.63 8.38
N LEU A 149 -16.24 -7.55 8.99
CA LEU A 149 -16.63 -8.94 9.20
C LEU A 149 -16.74 -9.19 10.70
N GLY A 150 -17.92 -9.60 11.13
CA GLY A 150 -18.19 -9.78 12.56
C GLY A 150 -17.92 -8.53 13.41
N SER A 151 -17.34 -8.75 14.58
CA SER A 151 -17.11 -7.73 15.61
C SER A 151 -15.71 -7.11 15.58
N HIS A 152 -14.73 -7.70 14.84
CA HIS A 152 -13.32 -7.30 14.95
C HIS A 152 -12.47 -7.45 13.67
N SER A 153 -13.05 -7.93 12.57
CA SER A 153 -12.34 -8.29 11.36
C SER A 153 -12.77 -7.44 10.17
N GLY A 154 -11.99 -7.45 9.10
CA GLY A 154 -12.32 -6.71 7.88
C GLY A 154 -11.59 -7.18 6.64
N VAL A 155 -12.19 -6.92 5.48
CA VAL A 155 -11.62 -7.20 4.15
C VAL A 155 -11.78 -5.97 3.26
N LYS A 156 -10.80 -5.74 2.38
CA LYS A 156 -10.83 -4.62 1.42
C LYS A 156 -10.26 -5.07 0.07
N LEU A 157 -10.77 -4.52 -1.01
CA LEU A 157 -10.19 -4.71 -2.33
C LEU A 157 -9.02 -3.74 -2.53
N CYS A 158 -7.81 -4.30 -2.60
CA CYS A 158 -6.58 -3.54 -2.78
C CYS A 158 -6.55 -2.81 -4.13
N ARG A 159 -5.87 -1.66 -4.18
CA ARG A 159 -5.67 -0.92 -5.44
C ARG A 159 -4.96 -1.75 -6.52
N TRP A 160 -4.03 -2.59 -6.11
CA TRP A 160 -3.29 -3.46 -7.03
C TRP A 160 -4.13 -4.60 -7.57
N THR A 161 -5.08 -5.12 -6.79
CA THR A 161 -6.11 -6.03 -7.28
C THR A 161 -6.92 -5.37 -8.39
N LYS A 162 -7.38 -4.12 -8.15
CA LYS A 162 -8.09 -3.32 -9.16
C LYS A 162 -7.23 -3.01 -10.39
N ALA A 163 -5.93 -2.77 -10.21
CA ALA A 163 -4.99 -2.51 -11.31
C ALA A 163 -4.80 -3.76 -12.17
N MET A 164 -4.50 -4.91 -11.55
CA MET A 164 -4.26 -6.16 -12.29
C MET A 164 -5.53 -6.72 -12.94
N LEU A 165 -6.72 -6.51 -12.37
CA LEU A 165 -7.99 -6.78 -13.06
C LEU A 165 -8.12 -6.01 -14.39
N ARG A 166 -7.42 -4.89 -14.53
CA ARG A 166 -7.37 -4.06 -15.75
C ARG A 166 -6.13 -4.31 -16.62
N GLY A 167 -5.30 -5.30 -16.28
CA GLY A 167 -4.04 -5.55 -16.99
C GLY A 167 -3.02 -4.42 -16.85
N ARG A 168 -3.03 -3.66 -15.73
CA ARG A 168 -2.21 -2.46 -15.52
C ARG A 168 -1.02 -2.67 -14.57
N GLY A 169 -0.66 -3.90 -14.28
CA GLY A 169 0.43 -4.29 -13.39
C GLY A 169 -0.03 -4.77 -12.02
N GLY A 170 0.87 -5.50 -11.36
CA GLY A 170 0.72 -6.05 -10.02
C GLY A 170 1.41 -5.20 -8.95
N CYS A 171 1.27 -5.59 -7.69
CA CYS A 171 2.04 -5.01 -6.60
C CYS A 171 3.47 -5.56 -6.57
N TYR A 172 4.35 -4.97 -5.78
CA TYR A 172 5.72 -5.45 -5.62
C TYR A 172 5.80 -6.93 -5.15
N LYS A 173 4.79 -7.45 -4.46
CA LYS A 173 4.73 -8.88 -4.10
C LYS A 173 4.50 -9.79 -5.32
N HIS A 174 3.86 -9.28 -6.38
CA HIS A 174 3.82 -9.96 -7.67
C HIS A 174 5.22 -10.09 -8.25
N THR A 175 5.94 -8.99 -8.32
CA THR A 175 7.33 -8.95 -8.82
C THR A 175 8.25 -9.85 -7.99
N PHE A 176 8.19 -9.78 -6.67
CA PHE A 176 9.13 -10.48 -5.78
C PHE A 176 8.81 -11.95 -5.55
N TYR A 177 7.53 -12.33 -5.56
CA TYR A 177 7.09 -13.64 -5.08
C TYR A 177 6.07 -14.33 -5.99
N GLY A 178 5.73 -13.76 -7.14
CA GLY A 178 4.78 -14.35 -8.09
C GLY A 178 3.32 -14.31 -7.65
N ILE A 179 2.94 -13.43 -6.69
CA ILE A 179 1.54 -13.29 -6.28
C ILE A 179 0.68 -12.79 -7.45
N GLU A 180 -0.40 -13.49 -7.77
CA GLU A 180 -1.41 -13.03 -8.71
C GLU A 180 -2.27 -11.94 -8.04
N SER A 181 -1.90 -10.65 -8.22
CA SER A 181 -2.52 -9.55 -7.47
C SER A 181 -4.04 -9.44 -7.63
N HIS A 182 -4.60 -9.83 -8.78
CA HIS A 182 -6.05 -9.86 -9.00
C HIS A 182 -6.77 -10.99 -8.26
N ARG A 183 -6.03 -11.97 -7.73
CA ARG A 183 -6.50 -13.10 -6.92
C ARG A 183 -6.06 -12.99 -5.46
N CYS A 184 -5.54 -11.80 -5.07
CA CYS A 184 -5.08 -11.56 -3.71
C CYS A 184 -6.18 -10.85 -2.90
N MET A 185 -6.64 -11.53 -1.84
CA MET A 185 -7.54 -10.99 -0.85
C MET A 185 -6.73 -10.30 0.24
N GLU A 186 -7.06 -9.06 0.57
CA GLU A 186 -6.45 -8.30 1.65
C GLU A 186 -7.40 -8.24 2.83
N THR A 187 -7.04 -8.89 3.94
CA THR A 187 -7.89 -9.01 5.12
C THR A 187 -7.11 -8.91 6.42
N THR A 188 -7.82 -8.73 7.52
CA THR A 188 -7.29 -8.80 8.88
C THR A 188 -8.31 -9.44 9.80
N PRO A 189 -7.93 -10.41 10.64
CA PRO A 189 -8.79 -10.91 11.70
C PRO A 189 -8.77 -10.02 12.94
N SER A 190 -7.90 -9.00 13.01
CA SER A 190 -7.84 -8.05 14.12
C SER A 190 -7.60 -6.62 13.60
N LEU A 191 -8.58 -5.75 13.84
CA LEU A 191 -8.44 -4.31 13.58
C LEU A 191 -7.63 -3.60 14.68
N ALA A 192 -7.45 -4.22 15.85
CA ALA A 192 -6.64 -3.68 16.93
C ALA A 192 -5.14 -3.84 16.66
N CYS A 193 -4.35 -2.92 17.20
CA CYS A 193 -2.89 -2.92 17.09
C CYS A 193 -2.25 -2.54 18.43
N ALA A 194 -1.03 -3.06 18.70
CA ALA A 194 -0.25 -2.67 19.87
C ALA A 194 0.69 -1.47 19.58
N ASN A 195 0.69 -0.94 18.36
CA ASN A 195 1.50 0.21 17.96
C ASN A 195 0.62 1.35 17.44
N LYS A 196 1.17 2.58 17.52
CA LYS A 196 0.59 3.81 16.96
C LYS A 196 1.58 4.44 15.97
N CYS A 197 2.05 3.68 14.97
CA CYS A 197 3.11 4.10 14.04
C CYS A 197 2.81 5.43 13.36
N THR A 198 3.84 6.29 13.24
CA THR A 198 3.72 7.63 12.66
C THR A 198 3.27 7.64 11.20
N PHE A 199 3.63 6.59 10.46
CA PHE A 199 3.24 6.39 9.06
C PHE A 199 2.03 5.46 8.89
N CYS A 200 1.29 5.17 9.98
CA CYS A 200 0.10 4.33 9.89
C CYS A 200 -0.95 5.02 9.00
N TRP A 201 -1.23 4.41 7.85
CA TRP A 201 -2.18 4.94 6.88
C TRP A 201 -3.63 5.05 7.39
N ARG A 202 -3.90 4.47 8.57
CA ARG A 202 -5.17 4.62 9.30
C ARG A 202 -5.23 5.86 10.19
N HIS A 203 -4.22 6.73 10.18
CA HIS A 203 -4.20 7.97 10.97
C HIS A 203 -4.58 7.76 12.44
N HIS A 204 -4.13 6.64 13.03
CA HIS A 204 -4.36 6.29 14.45
C HIS A 204 -5.83 6.09 14.87
N THR A 205 -6.73 5.79 13.93
CA THR A 205 -8.14 5.50 14.22
C THR A 205 -8.42 4.04 14.58
N ASN A 206 -7.43 3.17 14.51
CA ASN A 206 -7.56 1.78 14.90
C ASN A 206 -7.79 1.63 16.40
N PRO A 207 -8.55 0.63 16.84
CA PRO A 207 -8.53 0.18 18.22
C PRO A 207 -7.11 -0.19 18.65
N VAL A 208 -6.75 0.10 19.88
CA VAL A 208 -5.42 -0.22 20.43
C VAL A 208 -5.54 -1.11 21.65
N GLY A 209 -4.55 -1.97 21.86
CA GLY A 209 -4.52 -2.86 23.01
C GLY A 209 -3.28 -3.72 23.05
N LYS A 210 -2.92 -4.18 24.25
CA LYS A 210 -1.81 -5.09 24.52
C LYS A 210 -2.25 -6.56 24.53
N THR A 211 -3.55 -6.80 24.83
CA THR A 211 -4.15 -8.12 24.92
C THR A 211 -5.51 -8.14 24.27
N TRP A 212 -6.02 -9.34 23.96
CA TRP A 212 -7.36 -9.51 23.42
C TRP A 212 -8.41 -9.38 24.54
N ARG A 213 -9.26 -8.39 24.45
CA ARG A 213 -10.31 -8.09 25.45
C ARG A 213 -11.71 -7.98 24.85
N TRP A 214 -11.84 -8.18 23.56
CA TRP A 214 -13.09 -8.02 22.82
C TRP A 214 -13.82 -9.33 22.61
N GLN A 215 -15.05 -9.24 22.13
CA GLN A 215 -15.78 -10.39 21.61
C GLN A 215 -14.92 -11.10 20.56
N MET A 216 -15.07 -12.41 20.46
CA MET A 216 -14.26 -13.23 19.55
C MET A 216 -15.22 -14.00 18.64
N ASP A 217 -15.14 -13.72 17.36
CA ASP A 217 -15.91 -14.42 16.33
C ASP A 217 -15.21 -15.70 15.91
N ASP A 218 -15.97 -16.65 15.39
CA ASP A 218 -15.43 -17.95 14.94
C ASP A 218 -14.51 -17.75 13.70
N PRO A 219 -13.30 -18.35 13.68
CA PRO A 219 -12.34 -18.20 12.59
C PRO A 219 -12.85 -18.76 11.25
N LEU A 220 -13.66 -19.82 11.25
CA LEU A 220 -14.20 -20.40 10.02
C LEU A 220 -15.25 -19.49 9.39
N GLU A 221 -16.13 -18.93 10.23
CA GLU A 221 -17.15 -17.96 9.80
C GLU A 221 -16.49 -16.68 9.25
N LEU A 222 -15.42 -16.21 9.90
CA LEU A 222 -14.66 -15.04 9.43
C LEU A 222 -13.99 -15.28 8.06
N VAL A 223 -13.39 -16.46 7.85
CA VAL A 223 -12.78 -16.80 6.55
C VAL A 223 -13.85 -16.89 5.46
N GLU A 224 -14.99 -17.55 5.74
CA GLU A 224 -16.11 -17.64 4.80
C GLU A 224 -16.63 -16.25 4.42
N ALA A 225 -16.84 -15.39 5.42
CA ALA A 225 -17.30 -14.03 5.22
C ALA A 225 -16.27 -13.21 4.42
N ALA A 226 -14.96 -13.34 4.71
CA ALA A 226 -13.90 -12.64 4.00
C ALA A 226 -13.87 -13.02 2.51
N VAL A 227 -13.91 -14.30 2.18
CA VAL A 227 -13.93 -14.80 0.81
C VAL A 227 -15.20 -14.34 0.09
N SER A 228 -16.36 -14.46 0.73
CA SER A 228 -17.65 -14.04 0.16
C SER A 228 -17.65 -12.54 -0.15
N GLU A 229 -17.25 -11.68 0.78
CA GLU A 229 -17.23 -10.23 0.58
C GLU A 229 -16.15 -9.81 -0.44
N HIS A 230 -14.99 -10.47 -0.45
CA HIS A 230 -13.97 -10.24 -1.47
C HIS A 230 -14.52 -10.53 -2.87
N CYS A 231 -15.13 -11.70 -3.07
CA CYS A 231 -15.75 -12.06 -4.35
C CYS A 231 -16.87 -11.09 -4.77
N LYS A 232 -17.68 -10.62 -3.81
CA LYS A 232 -18.70 -9.58 -4.10
C LYS A 232 -18.07 -8.29 -4.60
N MET A 233 -16.96 -7.84 -3.96
CA MET A 233 -16.24 -6.64 -4.38
C MET A 233 -15.58 -6.82 -5.75
N VAL A 234 -14.98 -7.98 -6.05
CA VAL A 234 -14.44 -8.30 -7.38
C VAL A 234 -15.56 -8.28 -8.42
N LYS A 235 -16.73 -8.88 -8.11
CA LYS A 235 -17.90 -8.88 -9.00
C LYS A 235 -18.39 -7.48 -9.32
N GLN A 236 -18.30 -6.52 -8.40
CA GLN A 236 -18.64 -5.11 -8.63
C GLN A 236 -17.74 -4.44 -9.67
N MET A 237 -16.55 -4.99 -9.93
CA MET A 237 -15.67 -4.51 -11.01
C MET A 237 -16.16 -4.90 -12.41
N LYS A 238 -17.20 -5.74 -12.52
CA LYS A 238 -17.82 -6.08 -13.81
C LYS A 238 -18.42 -4.83 -14.45
N GLY A 239 -18.00 -4.56 -15.69
CA GLY A 239 -18.46 -3.37 -16.43
C GLY A 239 -17.66 -2.10 -16.15
N VAL A 240 -16.69 -2.13 -15.22
CA VAL A 240 -15.76 -1.02 -15.04
C VAL A 240 -14.82 -0.93 -16.26
N PRO A 241 -14.62 0.24 -16.86
CA PRO A 241 -13.81 0.39 -18.06
C PRO A 241 -12.38 -0.19 -17.89
N GLY A 242 -11.99 -1.00 -18.88
CA GLY A 242 -10.66 -1.60 -18.93
C GLY A 242 -10.48 -2.88 -18.11
N VAL A 243 -11.49 -3.36 -17.40
CA VAL A 243 -11.43 -4.66 -16.72
C VAL A 243 -11.43 -5.79 -17.75
N LEU A 244 -10.47 -6.68 -17.64
CA LEU A 244 -10.31 -7.85 -18.51
C LEU A 244 -11.22 -8.98 -18.02
N PRO A 245 -12.07 -9.56 -18.90
CA PRO A 245 -13.02 -10.62 -18.51
C PRO A 245 -12.33 -11.83 -17.86
N GLU A 246 -11.19 -12.27 -18.41
CA GLU A 246 -10.43 -13.40 -17.93
C GLU A 246 -9.92 -13.14 -16.51
N LYS A 247 -9.35 -11.95 -16.28
CA LYS A 247 -8.84 -11.55 -14.96
C LYS A 247 -9.98 -11.39 -13.93
N LEU A 248 -11.15 -10.97 -14.38
CA LEU A 248 -12.33 -10.88 -13.52
C LEU A 248 -12.80 -12.28 -13.09
N GLU A 249 -12.84 -13.25 -14.00
CA GLU A 249 -13.22 -14.64 -13.71
C GLU A 249 -12.20 -15.29 -12.74
N GLU A 250 -10.90 -15.15 -13.03
CA GLU A 250 -9.83 -15.61 -12.14
C GLU A 250 -9.94 -14.99 -10.75
N GLY A 251 -10.19 -13.68 -10.66
CA GLY A 251 -10.30 -12.92 -9.42
C GLY A 251 -11.47 -13.35 -8.51
N MET A 252 -12.49 -14.03 -9.06
CA MET A 252 -13.57 -14.64 -8.27
C MET A 252 -13.10 -15.87 -7.47
N ASN A 253 -11.89 -16.35 -7.72
CA ASN A 253 -11.27 -17.49 -7.04
C ASN A 253 -9.97 -17.04 -6.35
N PRO A 254 -10.00 -16.46 -5.15
CA PRO A 254 -8.81 -15.99 -4.47
C PRO A 254 -7.83 -17.13 -4.20
N LYS A 255 -6.56 -16.92 -4.54
CA LYS A 255 -5.44 -17.85 -4.30
C LYS A 255 -4.53 -17.41 -3.16
N HIS A 256 -4.56 -16.12 -2.83
CA HIS A 256 -3.65 -15.51 -1.89
C HIS A 256 -4.42 -14.67 -0.86
N CYS A 257 -3.95 -14.70 0.38
CA CYS A 257 -4.49 -13.88 1.46
C CYS A 257 -3.36 -13.07 2.10
N ALA A 258 -3.40 -11.74 1.93
CA ALA A 258 -2.51 -10.82 2.61
C ALA A 258 -3.11 -10.41 3.95
N LEU A 259 -2.57 -10.97 5.04
CA LEU A 259 -2.92 -10.62 6.42
C LEU A 259 -2.10 -9.39 6.84
N SER A 260 -2.37 -8.26 6.17
CA SER A 260 -1.62 -7.00 6.33
C SER A 260 -2.48 -5.76 6.07
N LEU A 261 -3.82 -5.93 6.09
CA LEU A 261 -4.74 -4.85 5.72
C LEU A 261 -4.66 -3.69 6.72
N VAL A 262 -4.83 -3.96 8.00
CA VAL A 262 -4.84 -2.96 9.09
C VAL A 262 -4.86 -3.70 10.43
N GLY A 263 -4.46 -3.02 11.50
CA GLY A 263 -4.36 -3.62 12.82
C GLY A 263 -3.16 -4.58 12.93
N GLU A 264 -3.26 -5.53 13.82
CA GLU A 264 -2.24 -6.55 14.07
C GLU A 264 -2.88 -7.94 14.01
N PRO A 265 -2.76 -8.63 12.87
CA PRO A 265 -3.44 -9.92 12.66
C PRO A 265 -3.11 -10.99 13.70
N ILE A 266 -1.85 -11.01 14.19
CA ILE A 266 -1.38 -12.03 15.15
C ILE A 266 -1.98 -11.87 16.55
N MET A 267 -2.59 -10.70 16.84
CA MET A 267 -3.32 -10.49 18.10
C MET A 267 -4.58 -11.35 18.23
N TYR A 268 -5.14 -11.80 17.11
CA TYR A 268 -6.33 -12.65 17.13
C TYR A 268 -5.99 -14.01 17.75
N PRO A 269 -6.59 -14.42 18.88
CA PRO A 269 -6.19 -15.62 19.59
C PRO A 269 -6.31 -16.92 18.77
N GLU A 270 -7.28 -16.96 17.83
CA GLU A 270 -7.53 -18.12 16.96
C GLU A 270 -6.84 -17.97 15.58
N ILE A 271 -5.77 -17.16 15.49
CA ILE A 271 -5.04 -16.92 14.23
C ILE A 271 -4.57 -18.23 13.57
N GLY A 272 -4.18 -19.22 14.36
CA GLY A 272 -3.76 -20.52 13.86
C GLY A 272 -4.88 -21.26 13.11
N LYS A 273 -6.11 -21.25 13.66
CA LYS A 273 -7.28 -21.85 13.00
C LYS A 273 -7.69 -21.06 11.76
N PHE A 274 -7.63 -19.74 11.83
CA PHE A 274 -7.89 -18.86 10.68
C PHE A 274 -6.96 -19.15 9.51
N VAL A 275 -5.65 -19.30 9.76
CA VAL A 275 -4.64 -19.66 8.76
C VAL A 275 -4.90 -21.07 8.21
N SER A 276 -5.18 -22.03 9.08
CA SER A 276 -5.47 -23.41 8.65
C SER A 276 -6.70 -23.50 7.76
N GLU A 277 -7.73 -22.70 8.05
CA GLU A 277 -8.94 -22.64 7.22
C GLU A 277 -8.65 -22.02 5.83
N LEU A 278 -7.81 -20.98 5.75
CA LEU A 278 -7.36 -20.44 4.46
C LEU A 278 -6.62 -21.51 3.63
N HIS A 279 -5.73 -22.28 4.28
CA HIS A 279 -4.99 -23.35 3.59
C HIS A 279 -5.90 -24.49 3.13
N SER A 280 -6.92 -24.87 3.94
CA SER A 280 -7.91 -25.89 3.52
C SER A 280 -8.62 -25.51 2.23
N ARG A 281 -8.78 -24.20 1.97
CA ARG A 281 -9.33 -23.62 0.73
C ARG A 281 -8.28 -23.37 -0.36
N LYS A 282 -7.05 -23.86 -0.16
CA LYS A 282 -5.90 -23.63 -1.06
C LYS A 282 -5.54 -22.16 -1.25
N ILE A 283 -5.77 -21.34 -0.23
CA ILE A 283 -5.41 -19.93 -0.22
C ILE A 283 -4.09 -19.78 0.54
N SER A 284 -3.04 -19.28 -0.11
CA SER A 284 -1.74 -19.01 0.50
C SER A 284 -1.80 -17.80 1.44
N THR A 285 -0.94 -17.76 2.46
CA THR A 285 -1.02 -16.77 3.54
C THR A 285 0.26 -15.95 3.67
N PHE A 286 0.11 -14.62 3.73
CA PHE A 286 1.17 -13.64 3.89
C PHE A 286 0.87 -12.80 5.13
N LEU A 287 1.46 -13.18 6.27
CA LEU A 287 1.18 -12.52 7.55
C LEU A 287 2.26 -11.50 7.85
N VAL A 288 1.85 -10.27 8.13
CA VAL A 288 2.73 -9.18 8.58
C VAL A 288 2.45 -8.88 10.05
N THR A 289 3.48 -8.85 10.88
CA THR A 289 3.40 -8.51 12.31
C THR A 289 4.34 -7.37 12.68
N ASN A 290 3.94 -6.59 13.67
CA ASN A 290 4.69 -5.47 14.21
C ASN A 290 5.77 -5.88 15.25
N ALA A 291 6.08 -7.16 15.36
CA ALA A 291 7.08 -7.72 16.26
C ALA A 291 6.81 -7.53 17.78
N GLN A 292 5.58 -7.28 18.21
CA GLN A 292 5.26 -7.10 19.62
C GLN A 292 4.71 -8.36 20.31
N PHE A 293 4.60 -9.48 19.59
CA PHE A 293 4.00 -10.72 20.05
C PHE A 293 4.90 -11.94 19.77
N PRO A 294 6.10 -12.04 20.42
CA PRO A 294 7.07 -13.11 20.13
C PRO A 294 6.53 -14.52 20.38
N GLU A 295 5.73 -14.71 21.42
CA GLU A 295 5.11 -16.01 21.71
C GLU A 295 4.10 -16.43 20.64
N ALA A 296 3.30 -15.49 20.14
CA ALA A 296 2.35 -15.75 19.06
C ALA A 296 3.09 -16.10 17.75
N ILE A 297 4.21 -15.43 17.44
CA ILE A 297 5.07 -15.77 16.31
C ILE A 297 5.60 -17.20 16.45
N THR A 298 6.09 -17.57 17.62
CA THR A 298 6.61 -18.94 17.88
C THR A 298 5.55 -20.00 17.65
N ASN A 299 4.31 -19.75 18.11
CA ASN A 299 3.20 -20.70 18.07
C ASN A 299 2.43 -20.71 16.73
N LEU A 300 2.75 -19.84 15.76
CA LEU A 300 2.09 -19.85 14.46
C LEU A 300 2.30 -21.19 13.74
N PRO A 301 1.23 -21.78 13.16
CA PRO A 301 1.36 -22.91 12.24
C PRO A 301 2.17 -22.50 11.01
N PRO A 302 2.55 -23.45 10.14
CA PRO A 302 3.15 -23.12 8.85
C PRO A 302 2.28 -22.10 8.08
N ILE A 303 2.91 -21.00 7.65
CA ILE A 303 2.31 -20.01 6.76
C ILE A 303 3.18 -19.88 5.53
N THR A 304 2.62 -19.40 4.41
CA THR A 304 3.38 -19.33 3.16
C THR A 304 4.59 -18.41 3.29
N GLN A 305 4.41 -17.25 3.92
CA GLN A 305 5.50 -16.31 4.19
C GLN A 305 5.17 -15.41 5.39
N LEU A 306 6.11 -15.32 6.33
CA LEU A 306 6.02 -14.50 7.54
C LEU A 306 6.85 -13.23 7.38
N TYR A 307 6.21 -12.08 7.56
CA TYR A 307 6.87 -10.78 7.59
C TYR A 307 6.92 -10.24 9.02
N VAL A 308 8.09 -9.78 9.41
CA VAL A 308 8.25 -9.01 10.64
C VAL A 308 8.68 -7.60 10.25
N SER A 309 7.89 -6.61 10.69
CA SER A 309 8.22 -5.19 10.48
C SER A 309 9.46 -4.84 11.31
N VAL A 310 10.46 -4.24 10.65
CA VAL A 310 11.70 -3.76 11.23
C VAL A 310 11.84 -2.30 10.81
N ASP A 311 11.01 -1.46 11.40
CA ASP A 311 10.86 -0.06 10.98
C ASP A 311 11.89 0.87 11.64
N ALA A 312 12.69 0.35 12.59
CA ALA A 312 13.83 1.02 13.19
C ALA A 312 14.85 0.01 13.72
N ALA A 313 16.09 0.44 13.88
CA ALA A 313 17.18 -0.42 14.30
C ALA A 313 17.71 -0.12 15.72
N THR A 314 17.13 0.88 16.40
CA THR A 314 17.46 1.25 17.78
C THR A 314 16.19 1.41 18.62
N PRO A 315 16.26 1.23 19.96
CA PRO A 315 15.09 1.40 20.83
C PRO A 315 14.47 2.80 20.71
N GLU A 316 15.29 3.82 20.64
CA GLU A 316 14.87 5.22 20.59
C GLU A 316 14.10 5.51 19.30
N THR A 317 14.66 5.07 18.16
CA THR A 317 14.02 5.27 16.85
C THR A 317 12.76 4.43 16.72
N LEU A 318 12.73 3.18 17.21
CA LEU A 318 11.55 2.34 17.24
C LEU A 318 10.41 2.99 18.04
N LYS A 319 10.75 3.53 19.22
CA LYS A 319 9.77 4.24 20.05
C LYS A 319 9.23 5.50 19.35
N ALA A 320 10.07 6.22 18.64
CA ALA A 320 9.68 7.44 17.93
C ALA A 320 8.79 7.14 16.71
N ILE A 321 9.10 6.09 15.95
CA ILE A 321 8.41 5.72 14.71
C ILE A 321 7.14 4.92 15.02
N ASP A 322 7.27 3.81 15.74
CA ASP A 322 6.20 2.83 15.93
C ASP A 322 5.30 3.12 17.11
N ARG A 323 5.78 3.91 18.08
CA ARG A 323 5.03 4.30 19.27
C ARG A 323 4.31 3.10 19.93
N PRO A 324 5.07 2.04 20.32
CA PRO A 324 4.50 0.82 20.89
C PRO A 324 3.87 1.08 22.26
N LEU A 325 2.82 0.31 22.59
CA LEU A 325 2.11 0.39 23.87
C LEU A 325 2.81 -0.38 24.99
N PHE A 326 3.61 -1.39 24.65
CA PHE A 326 4.33 -2.18 25.64
C PHE A 326 5.51 -1.40 26.21
N ALA A 327 5.73 -1.48 27.53
CA ALA A 327 6.91 -0.88 28.16
C ALA A 327 8.19 -1.62 27.77
N ASP A 328 8.10 -2.95 27.63
CA ASP A 328 9.16 -3.89 27.23
C ASP A 328 9.22 -4.10 25.70
N TYR A 329 8.78 -3.10 24.93
CA TYR A 329 8.63 -3.17 23.46
C TYR A 329 9.91 -3.62 22.74
N TRP A 330 11.08 -3.21 23.22
CA TRP A 330 12.35 -3.56 22.60
C TRP A 330 12.70 -5.03 22.83
N ASP A 331 12.51 -5.54 24.05
CA ASP A 331 12.74 -6.96 24.37
C ASP A 331 11.79 -7.85 23.57
N ARG A 332 10.52 -7.43 23.41
CA ARG A 332 9.54 -8.12 22.55
C ARG A 332 9.95 -8.11 21.09
N PHE A 333 10.44 -6.97 20.61
CA PHE A 333 10.95 -6.83 19.25
C PHE A 333 12.14 -7.78 19.01
N ILE A 334 13.16 -7.75 19.86
CA ILE A 334 14.32 -8.64 19.78
C ILE A 334 13.92 -10.12 19.89
N GLY A 335 13.01 -10.45 20.80
CA GLY A 335 12.47 -11.80 20.94
C GLY A 335 11.73 -12.27 19.69
N SER A 336 10.95 -11.39 19.05
CA SER A 336 10.26 -11.66 17.79
C SER A 336 11.23 -11.91 16.64
N LEU A 337 12.30 -11.11 16.51
CA LEU A 337 13.32 -11.35 15.50
C LEU A 337 14.04 -12.69 15.74
N THR A 338 14.43 -12.96 16.99
CA THR A 338 15.15 -14.19 17.35
C THR A 338 14.32 -15.44 17.04
N SER A 339 13.00 -15.40 17.28
CA SER A 339 12.12 -16.55 17.03
C SER A 339 12.01 -16.94 15.55
N LEU A 340 12.45 -16.08 14.62
CA LEU A 340 12.42 -16.41 13.19
C LEU A 340 13.42 -17.49 12.78
N LYS A 341 14.53 -17.64 13.51
CA LYS A 341 15.51 -18.72 13.25
C LYS A 341 14.91 -20.12 13.29
N ASP A 342 13.89 -20.30 14.15
CA ASP A 342 13.25 -21.58 14.35
C ASP A 342 12.09 -21.84 13.37
N LYS A 343 11.72 -20.83 12.56
CA LYS A 343 10.71 -20.99 11.51
C LYS A 343 11.29 -21.75 10.33
N GLN A 344 10.54 -22.70 9.81
CA GLN A 344 10.96 -23.52 8.67
C GLN A 344 10.49 -22.94 7.32
N GLN A 345 9.41 -22.16 7.34
CA GLN A 345 8.87 -21.48 6.19
C GLN A 345 9.59 -20.16 5.93
N ARG A 346 9.27 -19.52 4.82
CA ARG A 346 9.92 -18.27 4.37
C ARG A 346 9.69 -17.13 5.36
N THR A 347 10.76 -16.44 5.71
CA THR A 347 10.78 -15.32 6.65
C THR A 347 11.30 -14.05 5.99
N VAL A 348 10.70 -12.92 6.33
CA VAL A 348 11.02 -11.61 5.75
C VAL A 348 11.16 -10.56 6.84
N TYR A 349 12.28 -9.83 6.86
CA TYR A 349 12.35 -8.52 7.49
C TYR A 349 11.79 -7.49 6.53
N ARG A 350 10.79 -6.75 6.97
CA ARG A 350 10.20 -5.69 6.18
C ARG A 350 10.56 -4.33 6.78
N LEU A 351 11.42 -3.61 6.08
CA LEU A 351 11.89 -2.30 6.48
C LEU A 351 11.06 -1.21 5.80
N THR A 352 10.57 -0.24 6.59
CA THR A 352 9.94 0.97 6.07
C THR A 352 10.90 2.14 6.29
N LEU A 353 11.49 2.64 5.20
CA LEU A 353 12.44 3.75 5.27
C LEU A 353 11.73 5.10 5.26
N VAL A 354 12.13 5.95 6.21
CA VAL A 354 11.64 7.32 6.39
C VAL A 354 12.83 8.27 6.32
N SER A 355 12.92 9.08 5.29
CA SER A 355 14.02 10.01 5.08
C SER A 355 14.16 11.00 6.27
N GLY A 356 15.38 11.13 6.79
CA GLY A 356 15.70 11.96 7.95
C GLY A 356 15.34 11.34 9.31
N TRP A 357 14.86 10.07 9.36
CA TRP A 357 14.51 9.41 10.62
C TRP A 357 15.31 8.12 10.87
N ASN A 358 15.30 7.15 9.95
CA ASN A 358 15.91 5.82 10.15
C ASN A 358 16.91 5.39 9.06
N MET A 359 17.12 6.19 8.01
CA MET A 359 17.98 5.80 6.90
C MET A 359 19.49 5.88 7.22
N GLU A 360 19.88 6.54 8.31
CA GLU A 360 21.28 6.66 8.70
C GLU A 360 21.77 5.46 9.54
N GLU A 361 20.85 4.58 9.98
CA GLU A 361 21.12 3.49 10.93
C GLU A 361 21.58 2.17 10.27
N VAL A 362 22.21 2.21 9.08
CA VAL A 362 22.57 1.02 8.28
C VAL A 362 23.32 -0.05 9.10
N ALA A 363 24.31 0.36 9.92
CA ALA A 363 25.08 -0.57 10.73
C ALA A 363 24.24 -1.24 11.84
N ALA A 364 23.26 -0.53 12.38
CA ALA A 364 22.35 -1.10 13.37
C ALA A 364 21.38 -2.10 12.74
N TYR A 365 20.83 -1.79 11.56
CA TYR A 365 20.02 -2.75 10.80
C TYR A 365 20.79 -4.01 10.44
N ALA A 366 22.06 -3.89 10.01
CA ALA A 366 22.90 -5.04 9.69
C ALA A 366 23.07 -6.00 10.88
N LYS A 367 23.19 -5.48 12.11
CA LYS A 367 23.26 -6.30 13.33
C LYS A 367 21.96 -7.02 13.66
N LEU A 368 20.80 -6.43 13.34
CA LEU A 368 19.52 -7.09 13.57
C LEU A 368 19.33 -8.33 12.68
N ILE A 369 20.02 -8.39 11.54
CA ILE A 369 19.98 -9.56 10.65
C ILE A 369 20.50 -10.81 11.36
N ASP A 370 21.55 -10.70 12.20
CA ASP A 370 22.13 -11.82 12.94
C ASP A 370 21.14 -12.48 13.92
N LEU A 371 20.15 -11.73 14.37
CA LEU A 371 19.16 -12.21 15.35
C LEU A 371 18.20 -13.21 14.73
N GLY A 372 17.62 -12.88 13.59
CA GLY A 372 16.57 -13.70 12.96
C GLY A 372 17.00 -14.43 11.70
N GLN A 373 18.11 -14.00 11.07
CA GLN A 373 18.63 -14.56 9.83
C GLN A 373 17.52 -14.79 8.78
N PRO A 374 16.74 -13.76 8.44
CA PRO A 374 15.58 -13.92 7.55
C PRO A 374 16.00 -14.41 6.17
N ASP A 375 15.11 -15.09 5.48
CA ASP A 375 15.34 -15.51 4.09
C ASP A 375 15.44 -14.29 3.16
N PHE A 376 14.66 -13.24 3.47
CA PHE A 376 14.57 -12.03 2.67
C PHE A 376 14.56 -10.77 3.54
N ILE A 377 15.06 -9.67 2.96
CA ILE A 377 14.92 -8.33 3.52
C ILE A 377 14.23 -7.47 2.46
N GLU A 378 12.98 -7.10 2.72
CA GLU A 378 12.17 -6.23 1.87
C GLU A 378 12.34 -4.80 2.36
N ILE A 379 12.93 -3.94 1.53
CA ILE A 379 13.20 -2.54 1.87
C ILE A 379 12.30 -1.65 1.01
N LYS A 380 11.49 -0.83 1.67
CA LYS A 380 10.50 0.01 1.01
C LYS A 380 10.52 1.43 1.54
N GLY A 381 10.45 2.41 0.65
CA GLY A 381 10.17 3.79 1.03
C GLY A 381 8.78 3.93 1.65
N VAL A 382 8.66 4.76 2.70
CA VAL A 382 7.38 5.07 3.32
C VAL A 382 6.38 5.64 2.30
N THR A 383 5.11 5.31 2.46
CA THR A 383 4.04 5.94 1.67
C THR A 383 3.44 7.07 2.49
N TYR A 384 3.44 8.29 1.94
CA TYR A 384 2.76 9.41 2.56
C TYR A 384 1.24 9.29 2.33
N CYS A 385 0.49 9.23 3.41
CA CYS A 385 -0.97 9.03 3.40
C CYS A 385 -1.75 10.30 3.78
N GLY A 386 -1.15 11.48 3.60
CA GLY A 386 -1.75 12.74 4.00
C GLY A 386 -1.32 13.24 5.38
N SER A 387 -1.70 14.47 5.72
CA SER A 387 -1.42 15.09 7.02
C SER A 387 -2.44 14.64 8.07
N SER A 388 -1.98 14.40 9.30
CA SER A 388 -2.85 14.21 10.47
C SER A 388 -2.19 14.81 11.70
N ASP A 389 -2.99 15.18 12.71
CA ASP A 389 -2.48 15.72 13.98
C ASP A 389 -1.60 14.71 14.73
N ALA A 390 -1.75 13.43 14.40
CA ALA A 390 -0.99 12.33 15.01
C ALA A 390 0.35 12.04 14.29
N SER A 391 0.65 12.66 13.14
CA SER A 391 1.86 12.39 12.37
C SER A 391 2.51 13.68 11.89
N SER A 392 3.81 13.82 12.15
CA SER A 392 4.64 14.92 11.64
C SER A 392 5.26 14.64 10.27
N LEU A 393 4.89 13.51 9.63
CA LEU A 393 5.40 13.15 8.31
C LEU A 393 4.94 14.13 7.24
N THR A 394 5.82 14.37 6.29
CA THR A 394 5.58 15.18 5.10
C THR A 394 6.10 14.44 3.86
N MET A 395 5.80 14.94 2.67
CA MET A 395 6.38 14.40 1.43
C MET A 395 7.92 14.41 1.39
N LYS A 396 8.58 15.27 2.19
CA LYS A 396 10.05 15.30 2.30
C LYS A 396 10.63 14.07 2.99
N ASN A 397 9.81 13.34 3.72
CA ASN A 397 10.21 12.12 4.42
C ASN A 397 10.09 10.87 3.54
N VAL A 398 9.53 10.99 2.34
CA VAL A 398 9.43 9.89 1.37
C VAL A 398 10.74 9.80 0.60
N PRO A 399 11.53 8.71 0.73
CA PRO A 399 12.77 8.55 -0.01
C PRO A 399 12.48 8.25 -1.49
N TYR A 400 13.41 8.63 -2.36
CA TYR A 400 13.37 8.20 -3.75
C TYR A 400 13.77 6.72 -3.88
N HIS A 401 13.41 6.10 -4.99
CA HIS A 401 13.80 4.71 -5.25
C HIS A 401 15.33 4.52 -5.22
N LYS A 402 16.07 5.49 -5.75
CA LYS A 402 17.53 5.51 -5.69
C LYS A 402 18.06 5.44 -4.26
N ASP A 403 17.48 6.21 -3.33
CA ASP A 403 17.90 6.23 -1.93
C ASP A 403 17.66 4.88 -1.25
N VAL A 404 16.55 4.21 -1.62
CA VAL A 404 16.22 2.85 -1.15
C VAL A 404 17.22 1.83 -1.69
N CYS A 405 17.63 1.95 -2.96
CA CYS A 405 18.65 1.09 -3.55
C CYS A 405 20.02 1.29 -2.87
N GLU A 406 20.45 2.54 -2.71
CA GLU A 406 21.71 2.88 -2.03
C GLU A 406 21.76 2.35 -0.59
N PHE A 407 20.63 2.41 0.13
CA PHE A 407 20.50 1.86 1.48
C PHE A 407 20.65 0.32 1.47
N GLY A 408 20.00 -0.37 0.54
CA GLY A 408 20.11 -1.83 0.39
C GLY A 408 21.54 -2.26 0.02
N GLU A 409 22.18 -1.57 -0.92
CA GLU A 409 23.58 -1.79 -1.29
C GLU A 409 24.53 -1.57 -0.10
N ALA A 410 24.26 -0.57 0.73
CA ALA A 410 25.06 -0.29 1.93
C ALA A 410 24.98 -1.45 2.94
N ILE A 411 23.79 -2.04 3.16
CA ILE A 411 23.63 -3.24 4.00
C ILE A 411 24.43 -4.42 3.44
N VAL A 412 24.27 -4.74 2.15
CA VAL A 412 24.97 -5.86 1.49
C VAL A 412 26.48 -5.68 1.59
N ASN A 413 26.97 -4.49 1.28
CA ASN A 413 28.41 -4.18 1.33
C ASN A 413 28.98 -4.25 2.75
N LEU A 414 28.24 -3.81 3.77
CA LEU A 414 28.64 -3.90 5.16
C LEU A 414 28.75 -5.37 5.60
N ARG A 415 27.72 -6.18 5.33
CA ARG A 415 27.70 -7.61 5.66
C ARG A 415 28.82 -8.38 4.98
N ARG A 416 29.10 -8.08 3.70
CA ARG A 416 30.24 -8.68 2.97
C ARG A 416 31.58 -8.36 3.61
N ARG A 417 31.78 -7.12 4.12
CA ARG A 417 33.02 -6.72 4.81
C ARG A 417 33.19 -7.44 6.16
N GLU A 418 32.08 -7.64 6.88
CA GLU A 418 32.11 -8.27 8.21
C GLU A 418 32.26 -9.79 8.11
N ASN A 419 31.60 -10.45 7.17
CA ASN A 419 31.53 -11.91 7.07
C ASN A 419 32.49 -12.51 6.03
N GLY A 420 33.10 -11.68 5.16
CA GLY A 420 34.01 -12.12 4.09
C GLY A 420 33.33 -12.71 2.87
N GLU A 421 32.02 -12.96 2.94
CA GLU A 421 31.21 -13.55 1.87
C GLU A 421 29.95 -12.71 1.63
N GLU A 422 29.35 -12.83 0.45
CA GLU A 422 28.08 -12.19 0.12
C GLU A 422 26.91 -13.03 0.66
N GLU A 423 26.52 -12.77 1.90
CA GLU A 423 25.43 -13.48 2.57
C GLU A 423 24.06 -13.13 1.99
N TYR A 424 23.86 -11.85 1.65
CA TYR A 424 22.66 -11.34 0.98
C TYR A 424 23.05 -10.61 -0.29
N GLY A 425 22.24 -10.72 -1.33
CA GLY A 425 22.37 -10.00 -2.58
C GLY A 425 21.09 -9.27 -2.97
N LEU A 426 21.20 -8.26 -3.81
CA LEU A 426 20.08 -7.54 -4.41
C LEU A 426 19.40 -8.48 -5.43
N ALA A 427 18.25 -9.01 -5.08
CA ALA A 427 17.56 -10.02 -5.89
C ALA A 427 16.53 -9.40 -6.84
N CYS A 428 15.66 -8.52 -6.33
CA CYS A 428 14.59 -7.93 -7.11
C CYS A 428 14.44 -6.44 -6.81
N GLU A 429 13.81 -5.72 -7.75
CA GLU A 429 13.32 -4.37 -7.52
C GLU A 429 11.90 -4.18 -8.06
N HIS A 430 11.20 -3.21 -7.51
CA HIS A 430 9.95 -2.69 -8.06
C HIS A 430 9.96 -1.17 -7.90
N ALA A 431 10.54 -0.49 -8.90
CA ALA A 431 10.80 0.95 -8.84
C ALA A 431 9.51 1.76 -8.61
N HIS A 432 8.40 1.33 -9.22
CA HIS A 432 7.11 1.98 -9.07
C HIS A 432 6.57 2.01 -7.64
N SER A 433 6.89 1.01 -6.83
CA SER A 433 6.51 0.97 -5.39
C SER A 433 7.64 1.42 -4.48
N CYS A 434 8.74 1.94 -5.01
CA CYS A 434 9.91 2.36 -4.24
C CYS A 434 10.40 1.24 -3.31
N CYS A 435 10.59 0.02 -3.86
CA CYS A 435 10.83 -1.20 -3.09
C CYS A 435 11.90 -2.07 -3.75
N ILE A 436 12.79 -2.66 -2.94
CA ILE A 436 13.76 -3.66 -3.35
C ILE A 436 13.70 -4.89 -2.44
N LEU A 437 14.25 -6.00 -2.92
CA LEU A 437 14.35 -7.25 -2.18
C LEU A 437 15.80 -7.70 -2.12
N LEU A 438 16.31 -7.87 -0.90
CA LEU A 438 17.52 -8.62 -0.66
C LEU A 438 17.15 -10.08 -0.34
N ALA A 439 17.89 -11.03 -0.89
CA ALA A 439 17.69 -12.45 -0.64
C ALA A 439 19.01 -13.11 -0.22
N ARG A 440 18.92 -14.14 0.61
CA ARG A 440 20.08 -14.95 0.99
C ARG A 440 20.67 -15.66 -0.24
N THR A 441 21.95 -15.40 -0.51
CA THR A 441 22.65 -15.96 -1.68
C THR A 441 22.85 -17.47 -1.56
N ASP A 442 23.17 -17.96 -0.35
CA ASP A 442 23.39 -19.37 -0.06
C ASP A 442 22.13 -20.25 -0.24
N ARG A 443 20.94 -19.64 -0.31
CA ARG A 443 19.65 -20.33 -0.38
C ARG A 443 18.87 -20.08 -1.66
N TYR A 444 18.89 -18.83 -2.13
CA TYR A 444 17.99 -18.36 -3.19
C TYR A 444 18.71 -17.96 -4.46
N LYS A 445 20.04 -18.11 -4.54
CA LYS A 445 20.82 -17.91 -5.77
C LYS A 445 21.42 -19.23 -6.22
N ILE A 446 20.87 -19.84 -7.26
CA ILE A 446 21.25 -21.14 -7.80
C ILE A 446 21.73 -20.93 -9.23
N ASP A 447 22.96 -21.35 -9.56
CA ASP A 447 23.56 -21.18 -10.89
C ASP A 447 23.48 -19.73 -11.41
N ASP A 448 23.79 -18.76 -10.54
CA ASP A 448 23.68 -17.31 -10.77
C ASP A 448 22.27 -16.75 -11.01
N GLU A 449 21.24 -17.55 -10.87
CA GLU A 449 19.85 -17.14 -11.01
C GLU A 449 19.13 -17.06 -9.67
N TRP A 450 18.21 -16.10 -9.53
CA TRP A 450 17.42 -15.95 -8.32
C TRP A 450 16.17 -16.84 -8.33
N TYR A 451 15.80 -17.36 -7.15
CA TYR A 451 14.63 -18.21 -6.89
C TYR A 451 13.77 -17.61 -5.78
N THR A 452 13.28 -16.37 -5.99
CA THR A 452 12.46 -15.67 -5.00
C THR A 452 10.97 -15.94 -5.16
N TRP A 453 10.53 -16.42 -6.31
CA TRP A 453 9.13 -16.77 -6.53
C TRP A 453 8.72 -18.00 -5.72
N ILE A 454 7.42 -18.20 -5.59
CA ILE A 454 6.80 -19.26 -4.79
C ILE A 454 6.04 -20.21 -5.72
N ASP A 455 6.37 -21.49 -5.65
CA ASP A 455 5.53 -22.56 -6.18
C ASP A 455 4.35 -22.78 -5.21
N TYR A 456 3.25 -22.09 -5.48
CA TYR A 456 2.06 -22.10 -4.62
C TYR A 456 1.37 -23.45 -4.58
N ASP A 457 1.36 -24.21 -5.66
CA ASP A 457 0.73 -25.52 -5.74
C ASP A 457 1.53 -26.54 -4.91
N LYS A 458 2.86 -26.46 -4.98
CA LYS A 458 3.76 -27.24 -4.13
C LYS A 458 3.58 -26.91 -2.66
N PHE A 459 3.51 -25.62 -2.31
CA PHE A 459 3.24 -25.18 -0.93
C PHE A 459 1.94 -25.78 -0.39
N GLN A 460 0.85 -25.71 -1.16
CA GLN A 460 -0.45 -26.28 -0.74
C GLN A 460 -0.37 -27.79 -0.56
N THR A 461 0.36 -28.49 -1.41
CA THR A 461 0.60 -29.94 -1.29
C THR A 461 1.35 -30.29 0.00
N LEU A 462 2.40 -29.51 0.30
CA LEU A 462 3.23 -29.71 1.50
C LEU A 462 2.42 -29.45 2.79
N VAL A 463 1.64 -28.36 2.84
CA VAL A 463 0.78 -28.07 3.99
C VAL A 463 -0.27 -29.17 4.20
N ALA A 464 -0.89 -29.63 3.11
CA ALA A 464 -1.92 -30.66 3.18
C ALA A 464 -1.37 -32.03 3.63
N SER A 465 -0.09 -32.31 3.39
CA SER A 465 0.54 -33.57 3.83
C SER A 465 0.69 -33.68 5.35
N GLY A 466 0.72 -32.53 6.05
CA GLY A 466 1.01 -32.47 7.48
C GLY A 466 2.46 -32.81 7.86
N GLU A 467 3.31 -33.06 6.88
CA GLU A 467 4.73 -33.34 7.09
C GLU A 467 5.53 -32.05 7.29
N LYS A 468 6.72 -32.15 7.90
CA LYS A 468 7.63 -31.02 8.03
C LYS A 468 8.26 -30.69 6.68
N PHE A 469 8.23 -29.41 6.31
CA PHE A 469 8.84 -28.90 5.09
C PHE A 469 9.55 -27.56 5.35
N LYS A 470 10.43 -27.17 4.45
CA LYS A 470 11.26 -25.96 4.56
C LYS A 470 10.95 -24.97 3.46
N ALA A 471 11.42 -23.75 3.64
CA ALA A 471 11.27 -22.65 2.68
C ALA A 471 11.75 -23.02 1.25
N LEU A 472 12.82 -23.80 1.15
CA LEU A 472 13.41 -24.21 -0.13
C LEU A 472 12.62 -25.29 -0.88
N ASP A 473 11.67 -25.96 -0.21
CA ASP A 473 10.87 -27.01 -0.84
C ASP A 473 9.81 -26.48 -1.81
N TYR A 474 9.52 -25.15 -1.77
CA TYR A 474 8.50 -24.50 -2.61
C TYR A 474 8.98 -23.19 -3.24
N ILE A 475 10.26 -23.13 -3.65
CA ILE A 475 10.81 -22.01 -4.41
C ILE A 475 10.56 -22.19 -5.89
N GLU A 476 10.45 -21.06 -6.61
CA GLU A 476 10.35 -20.99 -8.05
C GLU A 476 11.29 -19.92 -8.60
N ARG A 477 11.72 -20.07 -9.83
CA ARG A 477 12.66 -19.16 -10.48
C ARG A 477 12.05 -17.77 -10.63
N THR A 478 12.83 -16.76 -10.28
CA THR A 478 12.48 -15.34 -10.49
C THR A 478 12.56 -14.99 -11.97
N PRO A 479 11.52 -14.39 -12.57
CA PRO A 479 11.60 -13.92 -13.96
C PRO A 479 12.66 -12.83 -14.12
N SER A 480 13.31 -12.79 -15.28
CA SER A 480 14.38 -11.83 -15.57
C SER A 480 13.94 -10.38 -15.41
N TRP A 481 12.72 -10.03 -15.81
CA TRP A 481 12.17 -8.68 -15.69
C TRP A 481 11.96 -8.21 -14.23
N ALA A 482 11.91 -9.15 -13.28
CA ALA A 482 11.72 -8.87 -11.85
C ALA A 482 13.05 -8.70 -11.10
N THR A 483 14.17 -9.11 -11.69
CA THR A 483 15.48 -9.05 -11.06
C THR A 483 15.98 -7.62 -10.92
N TYR A 484 16.81 -7.37 -9.90
CA TYR A 484 17.42 -6.06 -9.67
C TYR A 484 18.29 -5.65 -10.86
N GLY A 485 18.12 -4.41 -11.34
CA GLY A 485 18.83 -3.88 -12.51
C GLY A 485 18.24 -4.27 -13.87
N ALA A 486 17.09 -4.94 -13.92
CA ALA A 486 16.40 -5.21 -15.17
C ALA A 486 15.85 -3.92 -15.81
N GLU A 487 15.79 -3.86 -17.14
CA GLU A 487 15.28 -2.69 -17.88
C GLU A 487 13.82 -2.36 -17.53
N GLU A 488 13.03 -3.37 -17.23
CA GLU A 488 11.64 -3.27 -16.82
C GLU A 488 11.47 -2.66 -15.41
N ALA A 489 12.56 -2.59 -14.63
CA ALA A 489 12.57 -2.09 -13.25
C ALA A 489 11.48 -2.74 -12.37
N GLY A 490 11.27 -4.04 -12.56
CA GLY A 490 10.31 -4.86 -11.84
C GLY A 490 8.86 -4.75 -12.32
N PHE A 491 8.61 -4.09 -13.44
CA PHE A 491 7.27 -4.06 -14.03
C PHE A 491 7.10 -5.22 -15.01
N ASP A 492 6.05 -6.02 -14.81
CA ASP A 492 5.73 -7.17 -15.64
C ASP A 492 5.47 -6.74 -17.10
N PRO A 493 6.26 -7.22 -18.09
CA PRO A 493 6.13 -6.83 -19.48
C PRO A 493 4.82 -7.30 -20.15
N GLU A 494 4.14 -8.29 -19.58
CA GLU A 494 2.82 -8.72 -20.04
C GLU A 494 1.72 -7.71 -19.68
N GLN A 495 2.00 -6.79 -18.78
CA GLN A 495 1.04 -5.80 -18.31
C GLN A 495 1.21 -4.46 -19.03
N THR A 496 0.12 -3.74 -19.21
CA THR A 496 0.15 -2.42 -19.82
C THR A 496 0.44 -1.34 -18.80
N ARG A 497 1.61 -0.69 -18.90
CA ARG A 497 1.94 0.46 -18.06
C ARG A 497 1.05 1.63 -18.42
N HIS A 498 0.09 1.95 -17.55
CA HIS A 498 -0.82 3.07 -17.78
C HIS A 498 -0.16 4.38 -17.32
N ARG A 499 0.53 5.07 -18.24
CA ARG A 499 0.91 6.46 -18.00
C ARG A 499 -0.28 7.35 -18.36
N LYS A 500 -0.77 8.16 -17.41
CA LYS A 500 -1.64 9.30 -17.75
C LYS A 500 -0.81 10.18 -18.68
N VAL A 501 -1.13 10.17 -19.96
CA VAL A 501 -0.53 11.12 -20.91
C VAL A 501 -1.03 12.50 -20.48
N ARG A 502 -0.21 13.25 -19.75
CA ARG A 502 -0.40 14.68 -19.65
C ARG A 502 -0.18 15.20 -21.06
N ASN A 503 -1.25 15.57 -21.75
CA ASN A 503 -1.16 16.31 -23.00
C ASN A 503 -0.44 17.62 -22.72
N HIS A 504 0.88 17.63 -22.87
CA HIS A 504 1.62 18.84 -23.13
C HIS A 504 1.45 19.11 -24.64
N PRO A 505 0.74 20.16 -25.04
CA PRO A 505 0.76 20.60 -26.43
C PRO A 505 2.15 21.17 -26.70
N GLY A 506 3.04 20.39 -27.34
CA GLY A 506 4.34 20.93 -27.79
C GLY A 506 5.55 19.99 -27.80
N LYS A 507 5.42 18.68 -27.82
CA LYS A 507 6.52 17.80 -28.27
C LYS A 507 6.04 16.92 -29.41
N LEU A 508 6.29 17.36 -30.63
CA LEU A 508 6.37 16.48 -31.79
C LEU A 508 7.56 15.54 -31.56
N THR A 509 7.31 14.29 -31.36
CA THR A 509 8.33 13.24 -31.44
C THR A 509 8.64 13.03 -32.91
N SER A 510 9.82 13.41 -33.33
CA SER A 510 10.44 12.94 -34.57
C SER A 510 10.99 11.53 -34.29
N ASP A 511 10.24 10.52 -34.56
CA ASP A 511 10.74 9.15 -34.71
C ASP A 511 10.75 8.85 -36.23
N GLU A 512 11.86 9.14 -36.89
CA GLU A 512 12.26 8.45 -38.09
C GLU A 512 13.26 7.33 -37.69
N PRO A 513 13.08 6.11 -38.20
CA PRO A 513 14.04 5.03 -37.98
C PRO A 513 15.28 5.29 -38.84
N PRO A 514 16.50 4.92 -38.40
CA PRO A 514 17.69 4.97 -39.22
C PRO A 514 17.64 3.86 -40.29
N GLU A 515 18.07 4.23 -41.51
CA GLU A 515 18.32 3.35 -42.62
C GLU A 515 19.40 2.28 -42.34
#